data_cafb3636ae1b54b167dcb43b0464ccb7
#
_entry.id   cafb3636ae1b54b167dcb43b0464ccb7
#
_cell.length_a   1.000
_cell.length_b   1.000
_cell.length_c   1.000
_cell.angle_alpha   90.00
_cell.angle_beta   90.00
_cell.angle_gamma   90.00
#
_symmetry.space_group_name_H-M   'P 1'
#
loop_
_entity.id
_entity.type
_entity.pdbx_description
1 polymer ?
#
loop_
_entity_poly.entity_id
_entity_poly.type
_entity_poly.pdbx_seq_one_letter_code
_entity_poly.pdbx_strand_id
1 'polypeptide(L)'
;MVCRAGLPLLCAILALAAIASGSCTRAAPRKEYQLQGQVLAVRAERQEIVIRHEDIEHFMPGMTMPFRVKDRRLLEAAAPGDIVNATLVVQEGDAWLSRVARTGRREALPAEAAVPHRMEPPLEPGGAVPDASFVDQDGRTLQISSLRGTVWALTFVYTRCPLPTFCPALEQRFAAAQRAIAGDAQLAGVQLVSLSIDPAFDRPAVLKAHAERRDVNPRIWRLATGDTETVDRFGERFGLTVVRGDGRPEDFVHSMKTAVVGGDGRVRRIYSGADWAAEELVRELREAAR
;
A
#
# COMPACT_ATOMS: atom_id res chain seq x y z
N MET A 1 -80.50 -24.95 -42.76
CA MET A 1 -80.80 -24.91 -41.32
C MET A 1 -79.55 -24.61 -40.59
N VAL A 2 -79.56 -23.56 -39.84
CA VAL A 2 -78.45 -22.78 -39.29
C VAL A 2 -77.97 -23.38 -37.97
N CYS A 3 -76.71 -23.54 -37.80
CA CYS A 3 -76.13 -23.67 -36.47
C CYS A 3 -74.89 -22.73 -36.32
N ARG A 4 -75.07 -21.71 -35.48
CA ARG A 4 -74.03 -20.74 -35.08
C ARG A 4 -73.15 -21.38 -34.00
N ALA A 5 -71.87 -21.36 -34.24
CA ALA A 5 -70.87 -21.65 -33.20
C ALA A 5 -70.26 -20.35 -32.70
N GLY A 6 -70.41 -20.09 -31.44
CA GLY A 6 -69.81 -18.95 -30.73
C GLY A 6 -68.35 -19.20 -30.41
N LEU A 7 -67.56 -18.15 -30.56
CA LEU A 7 -66.10 -18.10 -30.23
C LEU A 7 -65.91 -17.53 -28.82
N PRO A 8 -65.26 -18.22 -27.87
CA PRO A 8 -64.91 -17.61 -26.62
C PRO A 8 -63.56 -16.86 -26.72
N LEU A 9 -63.62 -15.64 -26.27
CA LEU A 9 -62.51 -14.71 -26.13
C LEU A 9 -61.57 -15.19 -25.00
N LEU A 10 -60.36 -15.65 -25.35
CA LEU A 10 -59.35 -16.01 -24.37
C LEU A 10 -58.55 -14.76 -24.01
N CYS A 11 -58.78 -14.19 -22.82
CA CYS A 11 -57.93 -13.17 -22.22
C CYS A 11 -56.59 -13.80 -21.78
N ALA A 12 -55.54 -13.54 -22.51
CA ALA A 12 -54.16 -13.85 -22.08
C ALA A 12 -53.65 -12.76 -21.14
N ILE A 13 -53.63 -13.06 -19.86
CA ILE A 13 -52.97 -12.23 -18.84
C ILE A 13 -51.48 -12.54 -18.92
N LEU A 14 -50.68 -11.63 -19.50
CA LEU A 14 -49.22 -11.66 -19.42
C LEU A 14 -48.83 -11.19 -18.02
N ALA A 15 -48.47 -12.11 -17.12
CA ALA A 15 -47.82 -11.83 -15.90
C ALA A 15 -46.35 -11.50 -16.17
N LEU A 16 -45.97 -10.23 -16.13
CA LEU A 16 -44.58 -9.73 -16.20
C LEU A 16 -43.92 -10.03 -14.87
N ALA A 17 -43.24 -11.18 -14.77
CA ALA A 17 -42.37 -11.47 -13.61
C ALA A 17 -41.11 -10.61 -13.70
N ALA A 18 -41.09 -9.50 -12.97
CA ALA A 18 -39.87 -8.71 -12.74
C ALA A 18 -38.91 -9.55 -11.90
N ILE A 19 -37.92 -10.14 -12.54
CA ILE A 19 -36.80 -10.78 -11.87
C ILE A 19 -35.92 -9.66 -11.31
N ALA A 20 -36.15 -9.30 -10.03
CA ALA A 20 -35.24 -8.46 -9.27
C ALA A 20 -33.92 -9.24 -9.06
N SER A 21 -32.97 -9.05 -9.97
CA SER A 21 -31.61 -9.54 -9.80
C SER A 21 -30.96 -8.74 -8.68
N GLY A 22 -31.19 -9.15 -7.44
CA GLY A 22 -30.43 -8.67 -6.29
C GLY A 22 -28.98 -9.10 -6.46
N SER A 23 -28.13 -8.18 -6.93
CA SER A 23 -26.67 -8.34 -6.86
C SER A 23 -26.28 -8.38 -5.38
N CYS A 24 -26.28 -9.57 -4.77
CA CYS A 24 -25.60 -9.81 -3.53
C CYS A 24 -24.11 -9.63 -3.80
N THR A 25 -23.60 -8.42 -3.57
CA THR A 25 -22.17 -8.17 -3.44
C THR A 25 -21.70 -9.01 -2.25
N ARG A 26 -21.11 -10.17 -2.55
CA ARG A 26 -20.57 -11.05 -1.53
C ARG A 26 -19.38 -10.31 -0.92
N ALA A 27 -19.54 -9.77 0.30
CA ALA A 27 -18.44 -9.17 1.03
C ALA A 27 -17.29 -10.19 1.08
N ALA A 28 -16.07 -9.72 0.79
CA ALA A 28 -14.91 -10.59 0.84
C ALA A 28 -14.77 -11.22 2.24
N PRO A 29 -14.28 -12.45 2.34
CA PRO A 29 -14.21 -13.17 3.59
C PRO A 29 -13.30 -12.41 4.57
N ARG A 30 -13.85 -12.08 5.73
CA ARG A 30 -13.13 -11.55 6.89
C ARG A 30 -12.38 -12.71 7.55
N LYS A 31 -11.07 -12.54 7.72
CA LYS A 31 -10.21 -13.48 8.46
C LYS A 31 -9.76 -12.84 9.76
N GLU A 32 -9.71 -13.62 10.82
CA GLU A 32 -9.25 -13.17 12.14
C GLU A 32 -8.09 -14.04 12.60
N TYR A 33 -7.04 -13.39 13.11
CA TYR A 33 -5.84 -14.03 13.61
C TYR A 33 -5.59 -13.54 15.04
N GLN A 34 -5.14 -14.46 15.90
CA GLN A 34 -4.71 -14.12 17.25
C GLN A 34 -3.21 -13.85 17.23
N LEU A 35 -2.80 -12.82 17.92
CA LEU A 35 -1.39 -12.50 18.12
C LEU A 35 -1.11 -12.16 19.58
N GLN A 36 0.09 -12.48 20.02
CA GLN A 36 0.67 -12.05 21.30
C GLN A 36 1.94 -11.27 21.00
N GLY A 37 2.20 -10.22 21.79
CA GLY A 37 3.43 -9.46 21.61
C GLY A 37 3.60 -8.33 22.60
N GLN A 38 4.79 -7.71 22.58
CA GLN A 38 5.11 -6.55 23.35
C GLN A 38 4.74 -5.26 22.61
N VAL A 39 4.02 -4.37 23.25
CA VAL A 39 3.77 -3.02 22.76
C VAL A 39 5.06 -2.21 22.88
N LEU A 40 5.56 -1.72 21.76
CA LEU A 40 6.75 -0.85 21.71
C LEU A 40 6.37 0.62 21.68
N ALA A 41 5.29 0.99 20.99
CA ALA A 41 4.80 2.36 20.91
C ALA A 41 3.29 2.40 20.67
N VAL A 42 2.63 3.48 21.09
CA VAL A 42 1.26 3.84 20.74
C VAL A 42 1.29 5.18 20.01
N ARG A 43 0.81 5.21 18.78
CA ARG A 43 0.81 6.38 17.90
C ARG A 43 -0.63 6.85 17.68
N ALA A 44 -1.11 7.68 18.61
CA ALA A 44 -2.51 8.09 18.65
C ALA A 44 -2.95 8.88 17.40
N GLU A 45 -2.08 9.71 16.87
CA GLU A 45 -2.28 10.51 15.66
C GLU A 45 -2.42 9.67 14.39
N ARG A 46 -1.83 8.48 14.37
CA ARG A 46 -1.91 7.51 13.25
C ARG A 46 -2.92 6.40 13.49
N GLN A 47 -3.52 6.34 14.68
CA GLN A 47 -4.35 5.22 15.11
C GLN A 47 -3.62 3.87 14.98
N GLU A 48 -2.37 3.81 15.47
CA GLU A 48 -1.51 2.64 15.37
C GLU A 48 -0.95 2.24 16.73
N ILE A 49 -0.80 0.93 16.91
CA ILE A 49 -0.05 0.32 18.01
C ILE A 49 1.11 -0.46 17.38
N VAL A 50 2.33 -0.13 17.74
CA VAL A 50 3.53 -0.87 17.30
C VAL A 50 3.74 -2.02 18.25
N ILE A 51 3.69 -3.24 17.74
CA ILE A 51 3.83 -4.47 18.52
C ILE A 51 4.96 -5.31 17.94
N ARG A 52 5.87 -5.75 18.80
CA ARG A 52 6.77 -6.87 18.52
C ARG A 52 6.03 -8.14 18.90
N HIS A 53 5.45 -8.82 17.90
CA HIS A 53 4.62 -10.00 18.10
C HIS A 53 5.38 -11.29 17.82
N GLU A 54 4.90 -12.36 18.42
CA GLU A 54 5.30 -13.74 18.11
C GLU A 54 4.72 -14.17 16.76
N ASP A 55 5.03 -15.39 16.30
CA ASP A 55 4.44 -15.94 15.09
C ASP A 55 2.92 -15.87 15.14
N ILE A 56 2.30 -15.33 14.10
CA ILE A 56 0.86 -15.40 13.90
C ILE A 56 0.59 -16.63 13.06
N GLU A 57 0.06 -17.67 13.71
CA GLU A 57 -0.12 -18.99 13.12
C GLU A 57 -0.85 -18.91 11.78
N HIS A 58 -0.30 -19.58 10.76
CA HIS A 58 -0.80 -19.61 9.38
C HIS A 58 -0.92 -18.25 8.68
N PHE A 59 -0.23 -17.21 9.20
CA PHE A 59 -0.31 -15.87 8.61
C PHE A 59 1.05 -15.20 8.40
N MET A 60 1.82 -14.99 9.48
CA MET A 60 3.14 -14.35 9.37
C MET A 60 4.06 -14.74 10.55
N PRO A 61 5.39 -14.77 10.34
CA PRO A 61 6.36 -14.97 11.41
C PRO A 61 6.39 -13.82 12.41
N GLY A 62 6.95 -14.06 13.59
CA GLY A 62 7.12 -13.06 14.64
C GLY A 62 8.00 -11.90 14.20
N MET A 63 7.50 -10.67 14.43
CA MET A 63 8.20 -9.45 14.01
C MET A 63 7.70 -8.21 14.74
N THR A 64 8.32 -7.08 14.43
CA THR A 64 7.85 -5.77 14.91
C THR A 64 7.15 -5.01 13.80
N MET A 65 5.88 -4.68 13.98
CA MET A 65 5.16 -3.88 12.99
C MET A 65 4.09 -2.98 13.62
N PRO A 66 3.71 -1.87 12.97
CA PRO A 66 2.56 -1.08 13.36
C PRO A 66 1.26 -1.77 12.93
N PHE A 67 0.33 -1.86 13.83
CA PHE A 67 -1.02 -2.32 13.58
C PHE A 67 -1.98 -1.13 13.68
N ARG A 68 -2.78 -0.92 12.65
CA ARG A 68 -3.86 0.07 12.69
C ARG A 68 -4.96 -0.36 13.65
N VAL A 69 -5.63 0.60 14.26
CA VAL A 69 -6.86 0.40 15.03
C VAL A 69 -7.97 1.26 14.46
N LYS A 70 -9.15 0.68 14.25
CA LYS A 70 -10.33 1.43 13.81
C LYS A 70 -11.05 2.07 14.99
N ASP A 71 -10.99 1.42 16.16
CA ASP A 71 -11.53 1.96 17.41
C ASP A 71 -10.42 2.63 18.23
N ARG A 72 -10.46 3.95 18.34
CA ARG A 72 -9.46 4.73 19.09
C ARG A 72 -9.33 4.33 20.56
N ARG A 73 -10.38 3.76 21.16
CA ARG A 73 -10.32 3.26 22.55
C ARG A 73 -9.29 2.16 22.73
N LEU A 74 -8.94 1.43 21.69
CA LEU A 74 -7.90 0.39 21.75
C LEU A 74 -6.49 1.00 21.96
N LEU A 75 -6.28 2.27 21.61
CA LEU A 75 -5.02 2.95 21.87
C LEU A 75 -4.77 3.16 23.37
N GLU A 76 -5.86 3.30 24.15
CA GLU A 76 -5.78 3.47 25.61
C GLU A 76 -5.68 2.10 26.33
N ALA A 77 -6.00 1.03 25.61
CA ALA A 77 -5.98 -0.33 26.16
C ALA A 77 -4.56 -0.87 26.37
N ALA A 78 -3.51 -0.21 25.86
CA ALA A 78 -2.14 -0.68 25.95
C ALA A 78 -1.14 0.47 26.09
N ALA A 79 -0.02 0.20 26.73
CA ALA A 79 1.09 1.15 26.90
C ALA A 79 2.41 0.48 26.51
N PRO A 80 3.43 1.27 26.10
CA PRO A 80 4.76 0.74 25.81
C PRO A 80 5.29 -0.12 26.97
N GLY A 81 5.81 -1.31 26.62
CA GLY A 81 6.27 -2.32 27.57
C GLY A 81 5.20 -3.36 27.94
N ASP A 82 3.91 -3.13 27.72
CA ASP A 82 2.87 -4.12 28.00
C ASP A 82 2.96 -5.31 27.04
N ILE A 83 2.80 -6.52 27.57
CA ILE A 83 2.54 -7.71 26.77
C ILE A 83 1.01 -7.81 26.57
N VAL A 84 0.60 -7.90 25.32
CA VAL A 84 -0.82 -7.91 24.93
C VAL A 84 -1.17 -9.15 24.13
N ASN A 85 -2.42 -9.61 24.27
CA ASN A 85 -3.08 -10.46 23.30
C ASN A 85 -3.98 -9.58 22.44
N ALA A 86 -3.92 -9.74 21.12
CA ALA A 86 -4.70 -8.94 20.20
C ALA A 86 -5.32 -9.80 19.09
N THR A 87 -6.41 -9.30 18.52
CA THR A 87 -7.07 -9.93 17.36
C THR A 87 -6.84 -9.04 16.14
N LEU A 88 -6.13 -9.58 15.16
CA LEU A 88 -5.91 -8.96 13.85
C LEU A 88 -7.02 -9.40 12.90
N VAL A 89 -7.70 -8.45 12.30
CA VAL A 89 -8.69 -8.67 11.24
C VAL A 89 -8.06 -8.31 9.91
N VAL A 90 -8.21 -9.21 8.94
CA VAL A 90 -7.80 -8.98 7.55
C VAL A 90 -9.03 -9.14 6.66
N GLN A 91 -9.35 -8.11 5.91
CA GLN A 91 -10.48 -8.07 4.99
C GLN A 91 -10.19 -7.11 3.83
N GLU A 92 -10.37 -7.57 2.59
CA GLU A 92 -10.25 -6.75 1.37
C GLU A 92 -8.91 -5.99 1.26
N GLY A 93 -7.81 -6.62 1.70
CA GLY A 93 -6.48 -5.99 1.66
C GLY A 93 -6.22 -4.97 2.78
N ASP A 94 -7.19 -4.68 3.65
CA ASP A 94 -7.03 -3.90 4.87
C ASP A 94 -6.77 -4.82 6.06
N ALA A 95 -5.98 -4.35 7.03
CA ALA A 95 -5.65 -5.08 8.25
C ALA A 95 -5.68 -4.13 9.45
N TRP A 96 -6.36 -4.56 10.54
CA TRP A 96 -6.47 -3.74 11.75
C TRP A 96 -6.68 -4.60 12.98
N LEU A 97 -6.31 -4.09 14.15
CA LEU A 97 -6.66 -4.72 15.42
C LEU A 97 -8.12 -4.41 15.77
N SER A 98 -8.90 -5.45 16.04
CA SER A 98 -10.26 -5.35 16.52
C SER A 98 -10.36 -5.50 18.03
N ARG A 99 -9.32 -6.06 18.66
CA ARG A 99 -9.20 -6.26 20.09
C ARG A 99 -7.76 -6.14 20.53
N VAL A 100 -7.53 -5.53 21.70
CA VAL A 100 -6.24 -5.49 22.38
C VAL A 100 -6.53 -5.69 23.87
N ALA A 101 -5.87 -6.65 24.51
CA ALA A 101 -6.03 -6.96 25.92
C ALA A 101 -4.66 -7.16 26.57
N ARG A 102 -4.37 -6.43 27.67
CA ARG A 102 -3.14 -6.63 28.43
C ARG A 102 -3.16 -7.99 29.12
N THR A 103 -2.02 -8.66 29.11
CA THR A 103 -1.85 -9.92 29.87
C THR A 103 -1.51 -9.69 31.35
N GLY A 104 -1.26 -8.45 31.74
CA GLY A 104 -0.73 -8.09 33.06
C GLY A 104 0.80 -8.17 33.14
N ARG A 105 1.46 -8.72 32.15
CA ARG A 105 2.95 -8.76 32.06
C ARG A 105 3.47 -7.49 31.40
N ARG A 106 4.65 -7.05 31.83
CA ARG A 106 5.40 -5.96 31.22
C ARG A 106 6.85 -6.39 31.06
N GLU A 107 7.44 -5.98 29.95
CA GLU A 107 8.85 -6.20 29.66
C GLU A 107 9.56 -4.88 29.37
N ALA A 108 10.84 -4.80 29.69
CA ALA A 108 11.64 -3.64 29.34
C ALA A 108 11.63 -3.42 27.81
N LEU A 109 11.53 -2.16 27.40
CA LEU A 109 11.63 -1.85 25.98
C LEU A 109 13.06 -2.14 25.48
N PRO A 110 13.24 -2.69 24.26
CA PRO A 110 14.53 -2.78 23.63
C PRO A 110 15.20 -1.41 23.58
N ALA A 111 16.52 -1.37 23.73
CA ALA A 111 17.27 -0.10 23.70
C ALA A 111 17.05 0.70 22.41
N GLU A 112 16.85 0.03 21.28
CA GLU A 112 16.50 0.62 19.97
C GLU A 112 15.08 1.21 19.89
N ALA A 113 14.16 0.72 20.72
CA ALA A 113 12.79 1.27 20.78
C ALA A 113 12.71 2.59 21.57
N ALA A 114 13.76 2.95 22.30
CA ALA A 114 13.82 4.12 23.17
C ALA A 114 14.25 5.42 22.45
N VAL A 115 14.57 5.37 21.17
CA VAL A 115 14.90 6.58 20.38
C VAL A 115 13.60 7.20 19.87
N PRO A 116 13.13 8.32 20.43
CA PRO A 116 12.02 9.04 19.82
C PRO A 116 12.56 9.74 18.55
N HIS A 117 12.53 9.06 17.42
CA HIS A 117 12.56 9.78 16.16
C HIS A 117 11.32 10.68 16.16
N ARG A 118 11.56 11.97 16.21
CA ARG A 118 10.51 12.99 16.00
C ARG A 118 10.08 12.87 14.55
N MET A 119 9.22 11.88 14.30
CA MET A 119 8.71 11.62 12.96
C MET A 119 7.82 12.79 12.57
N GLU A 120 8.19 13.46 11.50
CA GLU A 120 7.28 14.43 10.88
C GLU A 120 5.99 13.72 10.47
N PRO A 121 4.82 14.37 10.58
CA PRO A 121 3.56 13.75 10.19
C PRO A 121 3.62 13.33 8.70
N PRO A 122 2.98 12.23 8.34
CA PRO A 122 2.88 11.82 6.93
C PRO A 122 2.28 12.94 6.09
N LEU A 123 2.69 13.00 4.83
CA LEU A 123 2.11 13.89 3.85
C LEU A 123 0.64 13.54 3.62
N GLU A 124 -0.15 14.57 3.49
CA GLU A 124 -1.54 14.51 3.02
C GLU A 124 -1.62 15.10 1.61
N PRO A 125 -2.72 14.90 0.87
CA PRO A 125 -2.96 15.61 -0.38
C PRO A 125 -2.75 17.13 -0.20
N GLY A 126 -1.99 17.76 -1.10
CA GLY A 126 -1.54 19.14 -1.01
C GLY A 126 -0.20 19.34 -0.27
N GLY A 127 0.29 18.36 0.47
CA GLY A 127 1.59 18.40 1.14
C GLY A 127 2.76 18.45 0.15
N ALA A 128 3.76 19.28 0.42
CA ALA A 128 4.97 19.37 -0.40
C ALA A 128 5.88 18.17 -0.15
N VAL A 129 6.29 17.50 -1.24
CA VAL A 129 7.24 16.39 -1.17
C VAL A 129 8.61 16.94 -0.79
N PRO A 130 9.26 16.41 0.27
CA PRO A 130 10.60 16.82 0.67
C PRO A 130 11.62 16.48 -0.43
N ASP A 131 12.68 17.26 -0.50
CA ASP A 131 13.80 16.92 -1.36
C ASP A 131 14.62 15.78 -0.75
N ALA A 132 15.11 14.90 -1.63
CA ALA A 132 15.97 13.79 -1.27
C ALA A 132 16.78 13.36 -2.50
N SER A 133 17.91 12.73 -2.27
CA SER A 133 18.80 12.25 -3.32
C SER A 133 18.87 10.72 -3.30
N PHE A 134 18.63 10.12 -4.45
CA PHE A 134 18.71 8.68 -4.67
C PHE A 134 19.62 8.36 -5.86
N VAL A 135 19.84 7.09 -6.11
CA VAL A 135 20.60 6.63 -7.29
C VAL A 135 19.69 5.71 -8.09
N ASP A 136 19.54 5.97 -9.39
CA ASP A 136 18.73 5.15 -10.27
C ASP A 136 19.44 3.86 -10.72
N GLN A 137 18.73 3.00 -11.43
CA GLN A 137 19.24 1.73 -11.95
C GLN A 137 20.43 1.89 -12.91
N ASP A 138 20.66 3.06 -13.49
CA ASP A 138 21.80 3.36 -14.34
C ASP A 138 22.98 4.02 -13.60
N GLY A 139 22.87 4.11 -12.26
CA GLY A 139 23.88 4.73 -11.42
C GLY A 139 23.87 6.26 -11.44
N ARG A 140 22.80 6.89 -11.98
CA ARG A 140 22.67 8.34 -12.04
C ARG A 140 21.96 8.87 -10.80
N THR A 141 22.33 10.04 -10.37
CA THR A 141 21.62 10.72 -9.27
C THR A 141 20.20 11.07 -9.69
N LEU A 142 19.23 10.67 -8.85
CA LEU A 142 17.84 11.08 -8.90
C LEU A 142 17.57 12.01 -7.74
N GLN A 143 17.63 13.31 -8.00
CA GLN A 143 17.22 14.33 -7.03
C GLN A 143 15.72 14.54 -7.14
N ILE A 144 14.96 14.44 -6.05
CA ILE A 144 13.49 14.57 -6.07
C ILE A 144 13.07 15.97 -6.55
N SER A 145 13.81 17.02 -6.16
CA SER A 145 13.55 18.37 -6.65
C SER A 145 13.69 18.52 -8.16
N SER A 146 14.45 17.66 -8.84
CA SER A 146 14.56 17.66 -10.30
C SER A 146 13.29 17.22 -11.03
N LEU A 147 12.33 16.60 -10.29
CA LEU A 147 11.02 16.22 -10.80
C LEU A 147 9.99 17.38 -10.76
N ARG A 148 10.37 18.54 -10.24
CA ARG A 148 9.51 19.73 -10.29
C ARG A 148 9.22 20.13 -11.75
N GLY A 149 8.02 20.53 -12.02
CA GLY A 149 7.52 20.74 -13.39
C GLY A 149 7.02 19.46 -14.07
N THR A 150 7.22 18.30 -13.45
CA THR A 150 6.82 16.99 -13.96
C THR A 150 5.78 16.37 -13.04
N VAL A 151 4.73 15.79 -13.61
CA VAL A 151 3.82 14.91 -12.87
C VAL A 151 4.46 13.53 -12.77
N TRP A 152 4.42 12.94 -11.59
CA TRP A 152 5.03 11.63 -11.40
C TRP A 152 4.31 10.78 -10.35
N ALA A 153 4.50 9.48 -10.44
CA ALA A 153 4.05 8.56 -9.39
C ALA A 153 5.24 7.88 -8.73
N LEU A 154 5.10 7.63 -7.43
CA LEU A 154 6.06 6.93 -6.59
C LEU A 154 5.43 5.67 -6.01
N THR A 155 6.17 4.58 -6.01
CA THR A 155 5.84 3.39 -5.20
C THR A 155 7.08 2.86 -4.50
N PHE A 156 6.89 2.10 -3.43
CA PHE A 156 7.95 1.49 -2.63
C PHE A 156 7.93 -0.02 -2.81
N VAL A 157 9.05 -0.58 -3.23
CA VAL A 157 9.19 -2.01 -3.57
C VAL A 157 10.55 -2.53 -3.15
N TYR A 158 10.77 -3.85 -3.24
CA TYR A 158 12.11 -4.44 -3.23
C TYR A 158 12.13 -5.66 -4.15
N THR A 159 13.30 -5.88 -4.82
CA THR A 159 13.38 -6.82 -5.98
C THR A 159 13.22 -8.27 -5.61
N ARG A 160 13.48 -8.64 -4.36
CA ARG A 160 13.40 -10.02 -3.84
C ARG A 160 12.17 -10.29 -2.98
N CYS A 161 11.09 -9.46 -3.14
CA CYS A 161 9.82 -9.67 -2.44
C CYS A 161 9.23 -11.05 -2.81
N PRO A 162 9.00 -11.94 -1.81
CA PRO A 162 8.53 -13.29 -2.09
C PRO A 162 7.01 -13.37 -2.32
N LEU A 163 6.27 -12.29 -2.07
CA LEU A 163 4.81 -12.26 -2.07
C LEU A 163 4.26 -11.73 -3.41
N PRO A 164 3.64 -12.56 -4.27
CA PRO A 164 3.16 -12.15 -5.59
C PRO A 164 2.12 -11.02 -5.55
N THR A 165 1.35 -10.94 -4.48
CA THR A 165 0.28 -9.94 -4.28
C THR A 165 0.78 -8.60 -3.74
N PHE A 166 2.07 -8.44 -3.47
CA PHE A 166 2.71 -7.24 -2.92
C PHE A 166 3.53 -6.49 -3.99
N CYS A 167 4.86 -6.44 -3.85
CA CYS A 167 5.69 -5.69 -4.79
C CYS A 167 5.48 -6.11 -6.26
N PRO A 168 5.40 -7.43 -6.61
CA PRO A 168 5.13 -7.81 -7.99
C PRO A 168 3.80 -7.28 -8.53
N ALA A 169 2.77 -7.19 -7.67
CA ALA A 169 1.48 -6.62 -8.08
C ALA A 169 1.56 -5.10 -8.30
N LEU A 170 2.30 -4.36 -7.46
CA LEU A 170 2.55 -2.92 -7.67
C LEU A 170 3.31 -2.68 -8.98
N GLU A 171 4.35 -3.48 -9.25
CA GLU A 171 5.13 -3.39 -10.48
C GLU A 171 4.31 -3.71 -11.73
N GLN A 172 3.39 -4.67 -11.68
CA GLN A 172 2.47 -4.94 -12.79
C GLN A 172 1.58 -3.74 -13.10
N ARG A 173 1.11 -3.02 -12.07
CA ARG A 173 0.33 -1.79 -12.25
C ARG A 173 1.17 -0.65 -12.82
N PHE A 174 2.42 -0.53 -12.37
CA PHE A 174 3.36 0.45 -12.94
C PHE A 174 3.71 0.11 -14.38
N ALA A 175 3.88 -1.16 -14.75
CA ALA A 175 4.05 -1.58 -16.13
C ALA A 175 2.82 -1.24 -17.00
N ALA A 176 1.60 -1.41 -16.48
CA ALA A 176 0.39 -0.99 -17.17
C ALA A 176 0.32 0.53 -17.33
N ALA A 177 0.66 1.29 -16.28
CA ALA A 177 0.75 2.75 -16.33
C ALA A 177 1.82 3.22 -17.35
N GLN A 178 3.00 2.58 -17.38
CA GLN A 178 4.03 2.86 -18.37
C GLN A 178 3.52 2.73 -19.80
N ARG A 179 2.78 1.65 -20.10
CA ARG A 179 2.19 1.45 -21.44
C ARG A 179 1.16 2.54 -21.78
N ALA A 180 0.34 2.94 -20.81
CA ALA A 180 -0.62 4.02 -21.00
C ALA A 180 0.08 5.37 -21.24
N ILE A 181 1.13 5.68 -20.48
CA ILE A 181 1.94 6.90 -20.64
C ILE A 181 2.59 6.93 -22.04
N ALA A 182 3.15 5.80 -22.49
CA ALA A 182 3.80 5.72 -23.79
C ALA A 182 2.83 5.91 -24.98
N GLY A 183 1.54 5.60 -24.79
CA GLY A 183 0.50 5.68 -25.83
C GLY A 183 -0.37 6.94 -25.77
N ASP A 184 -0.19 7.83 -24.80
CA ASP A 184 -1.06 8.99 -24.57
C ASP A 184 -0.26 10.30 -24.56
N ALA A 185 -0.49 11.14 -25.57
CA ALA A 185 0.18 12.45 -25.66
C ALA A 185 -0.12 13.38 -24.49
N GLN A 186 -1.28 13.22 -23.81
CA GLN A 186 -1.62 14.01 -22.62
C GLN A 186 -0.75 13.64 -21.40
N LEU A 187 -0.14 12.46 -21.42
CA LEU A 187 0.75 11.97 -20.38
C LEU A 187 2.23 12.13 -20.78
N ALA A 188 2.51 12.83 -21.87
CA ALA A 188 3.90 13.08 -22.30
C ALA A 188 4.69 13.76 -21.17
N GLY A 189 5.84 13.19 -20.82
CA GLY A 189 6.69 13.71 -19.74
C GLY A 189 6.35 13.21 -18.34
N VAL A 190 5.22 12.52 -18.13
CA VAL A 190 4.90 11.88 -16.85
C VAL A 190 5.97 10.82 -16.52
N GLN A 191 6.40 10.77 -15.26
CA GLN A 191 7.43 9.87 -14.77
C GLN A 191 6.85 8.88 -13.74
N LEU A 192 7.41 7.69 -13.71
CA LEU A 192 7.18 6.69 -12.67
C LEU A 192 8.49 6.45 -11.90
N VAL A 193 8.42 6.31 -10.60
CA VAL A 193 9.57 6.01 -9.73
C VAL A 193 9.20 4.85 -8.81
N SER A 194 9.99 3.78 -8.84
CA SER A 194 9.96 2.73 -7.83
C SER A 194 11.18 2.87 -6.94
N LEU A 195 10.98 3.20 -5.67
CA LEU A 195 12.06 3.34 -4.70
C LEU A 195 12.21 2.04 -3.92
N SER A 196 13.42 1.48 -3.94
CA SER A 196 13.70 0.28 -3.17
C SER A 196 13.77 0.57 -1.67
N ILE A 197 13.13 -0.28 -0.88
CA ILE A 197 13.20 -0.29 0.58
C ILE A 197 14.25 -1.27 1.12
N ASP A 198 15.00 -1.93 0.24
CA ASP A 198 16.08 -2.86 0.57
C ASP A 198 17.42 -2.41 -0.04
N PRO A 199 17.92 -1.23 0.32
CA PRO A 199 19.10 -0.65 -0.32
C PRO A 199 20.39 -1.47 -0.11
N ALA A 200 20.42 -2.31 0.91
CA ALA A 200 21.56 -3.19 1.14
C ALA A 200 21.71 -4.24 0.02
N PHE A 201 20.60 -4.71 -0.51
CA PHE A 201 20.57 -5.69 -1.61
C PHE A 201 20.36 -5.01 -2.97
N ASP A 202 19.39 -4.12 -3.08
CA ASP A 202 18.94 -3.48 -4.32
C ASP A 202 19.88 -2.35 -4.75
N ARG A 203 21.11 -2.72 -5.07
CA ARG A 203 22.10 -1.79 -5.66
C ARG A 203 21.74 -1.47 -7.11
N PRO A 204 22.26 -0.39 -7.71
CA PRO A 204 21.94 -0.01 -9.09
C PRO A 204 22.03 -1.16 -10.09
N ALA A 205 23.06 -2.00 -10.02
CA ALA A 205 23.20 -3.15 -10.92
C ALA A 205 22.08 -4.20 -10.74
N VAL A 206 21.61 -4.42 -9.52
CA VAL A 206 20.47 -5.33 -9.23
C VAL A 206 19.19 -4.73 -9.77
N LEU A 207 18.96 -3.44 -9.52
CA LEU A 207 17.80 -2.71 -10.05
C LEU A 207 17.81 -2.70 -11.59
N LYS A 208 18.96 -2.54 -12.22
CA LYS A 208 19.08 -2.59 -13.68
C LYS A 208 18.69 -3.93 -14.26
N ALA A 209 19.23 -5.01 -13.72
CA ALA A 209 18.86 -6.36 -14.13
C ALA A 209 17.38 -6.67 -13.86
N HIS A 210 16.80 -6.11 -12.79
CA HIS A 210 15.38 -6.23 -12.47
C HIS A 210 14.54 -5.45 -13.49
N ALA A 211 14.91 -4.22 -13.81
CA ALA A 211 14.26 -3.37 -14.81
C ALA A 211 14.22 -4.02 -16.20
N GLU A 212 15.34 -4.62 -16.63
CA GLU A 212 15.43 -5.33 -17.89
C GLU A 212 14.45 -6.52 -17.95
N ARG A 213 14.35 -7.32 -16.89
CA ARG A 213 13.40 -8.45 -16.82
C ARG A 213 11.93 -8.01 -16.82
N ARG A 214 11.66 -6.75 -16.53
CA ARG A 214 10.31 -6.14 -16.44
C ARG A 214 9.97 -5.22 -17.60
N ASP A 215 10.81 -5.17 -18.64
CA ASP A 215 10.64 -4.28 -19.79
C ASP A 215 10.42 -2.81 -19.38
N VAL A 216 11.18 -2.35 -18.38
CA VAL A 216 11.12 -0.97 -17.90
C VAL A 216 11.76 -0.04 -18.91
N ASN A 217 10.98 0.95 -19.35
CA ASN A 217 11.51 2.05 -20.17
C ASN A 217 12.07 3.15 -19.24
N PRO A 218 13.39 3.36 -19.16
CA PRO A 218 13.98 4.30 -18.21
C PRO A 218 13.67 5.78 -18.50
N ARG A 219 13.09 6.08 -19.65
CA ARG A 219 12.57 7.42 -19.97
C ARG A 219 11.24 7.72 -19.29
N ILE A 220 10.50 6.69 -18.88
CA ILE A 220 9.19 6.80 -18.24
C ILE A 220 9.27 6.32 -16.80
N TRP A 221 9.94 5.21 -16.55
CA TRP A 221 9.94 4.55 -15.25
C TRP A 221 11.37 4.30 -14.78
N ARG A 222 11.73 4.85 -13.65
CA ARG A 222 13.01 4.68 -12.99
C ARG A 222 12.85 3.85 -11.73
N LEU A 223 13.78 2.92 -11.53
CA LEU A 223 13.96 2.22 -10.28
C LEU A 223 15.13 2.88 -9.55
N ALA A 224 14.95 3.22 -8.27
CA ALA A 224 15.95 3.96 -7.52
C ALA A 224 16.20 3.31 -6.15
N THR A 225 17.36 3.60 -5.59
CA THR A 225 17.82 3.17 -4.27
C THR A 225 18.59 4.31 -3.62
N GLY A 226 18.97 4.15 -2.36
CA GLY A 226 19.76 5.16 -1.63
C GLY A 226 20.43 4.53 -0.41
N ASP A 227 20.86 5.33 0.55
CA ASP A 227 21.18 4.81 1.86
C ASP A 227 19.91 4.54 2.66
N THR A 228 20.00 3.61 3.61
CA THR A 228 18.85 3.14 4.39
C THR A 228 18.14 4.27 5.12
N GLU A 229 18.89 5.17 5.74
CA GLU A 229 18.31 6.27 6.52
C GLU A 229 17.54 7.25 5.65
N THR A 230 18.08 7.61 4.47
CA THR A 230 17.40 8.48 3.50
C THR A 230 16.14 7.84 2.95
N VAL A 231 16.21 6.54 2.60
CA VAL A 231 15.03 5.79 2.10
C VAL A 231 13.94 5.74 3.17
N ASP A 232 14.30 5.43 4.41
CA ASP A 232 13.33 5.31 5.50
C ASP A 232 12.68 6.66 5.83
N ARG A 233 13.48 7.70 6.04
CA ARG A 233 12.94 9.06 6.29
C ARG A 233 12.03 9.56 5.16
N PHE A 234 12.43 9.30 3.92
CA PHE A 234 11.61 9.70 2.77
C PHE A 234 10.32 8.88 2.71
N GLY A 235 10.39 7.57 2.91
CA GLY A 235 9.22 6.69 2.95
C GLY A 235 8.24 7.03 4.06
N GLU A 236 8.76 7.37 5.26
CA GLU A 236 7.96 7.80 6.41
C GLU A 236 7.08 9.02 6.09
N ARG A 237 7.57 9.93 5.24
CA ARG A 237 6.79 11.09 4.78
C ARG A 237 5.53 10.67 4.02
N PHE A 238 5.52 9.52 3.37
CA PHE A 238 4.35 8.95 2.69
C PHE A 238 3.55 7.99 3.57
N GLY A 239 3.90 7.89 4.86
CA GLY A 239 3.28 6.94 5.78
C GLY A 239 3.72 5.50 5.55
N LEU A 240 4.86 5.30 4.88
CA LEU A 240 5.49 4.00 4.76
C LEU A 240 6.07 3.60 6.13
N THR A 241 5.87 2.37 6.51
CA THR A 241 6.57 1.73 7.61
C THR A 241 7.36 0.57 7.05
N VAL A 242 8.64 0.47 7.42
CA VAL A 242 9.52 -0.62 7.04
C VAL A 242 10.15 -1.19 8.30
N VAL A 243 10.03 -2.49 8.48
CA VAL A 243 10.78 -3.25 9.49
C VAL A 243 11.62 -4.26 8.74
N ARG A 244 12.92 -4.23 8.96
CA ARG A 244 13.87 -5.18 8.40
C ARG A 244 14.26 -6.13 9.52
N GLY A 245 14.02 -7.43 9.32
CA GLY A 245 14.50 -8.47 10.22
C GLY A 245 15.98 -8.75 9.97
N ASP A 246 16.38 -10.00 10.05
CA ASP A 246 17.78 -10.45 9.92
C ASP A 246 18.35 -10.37 8.47
N GLY A 247 17.72 -9.59 7.61
CA GLY A 247 18.14 -9.34 6.22
C GLY A 247 17.68 -10.39 5.21
N ARG A 248 16.86 -11.34 5.61
CA ARG A 248 16.20 -12.28 4.68
C ARG A 248 14.97 -11.61 4.04
N PRO A 249 14.64 -11.94 2.77
CA PRO A 249 13.51 -11.32 2.06
C PRO A 249 12.17 -11.48 2.78
N GLU A 250 11.95 -12.60 3.42
CA GLU A 250 10.74 -12.94 4.18
C GLU A 250 10.61 -12.17 5.49
N ASP A 251 11.71 -11.62 6.01
CA ASP A 251 11.72 -10.85 7.26
C ASP A 251 11.38 -9.37 7.05
N PHE A 252 11.20 -8.96 5.79
CA PHE A 252 10.79 -7.59 5.48
C PHE A 252 9.29 -7.42 5.67
N VAL A 253 8.93 -6.54 6.57
CA VAL A 253 7.54 -6.10 6.76
C VAL A 253 7.43 -4.63 6.46
N HIS A 254 6.58 -4.31 5.54
CA HIS A 254 6.33 -2.91 5.18
C HIS A 254 4.88 -2.69 4.79
N SER A 255 4.38 -1.48 5.05
CA SER A 255 3.13 -1.04 4.45
C SER A 255 3.35 -0.71 2.98
N MET A 256 2.36 -0.96 2.13
CA MET A 256 2.43 -0.58 0.72
C MET A 256 1.88 0.84 0.53
N LYS A 257 2.66 1.69 -0.12
CA LYS A 257 2.29 3.06 -0.43
C LYS A 257 2.62 3.37 -1.88
N THR A 258 1.67 4.06 -2.54
CA THR A 258 1.88 4.62 -3.87
C THR A 258 1.35 6.05 -3.85
N ALA A 259 2.10 7.00 -4.36
CA ALA A 259 1.70 8.41 -4.37
C ALA A 259 1.70 8.96 -5.80
N VAL A 260 0.77 9.87 -6.08
CA VAL A 260 0.79 10.74 -7.27
C VAL A 260 1.18 12.13 -6.83
N VAL A 261 2.13 12.72 -7.51
CA VAL A 261 2.69 14.05 -7.25
C VAL A 261 2.52 14.94 -8.47
N GLY A 262 1.98 16.12 -8.26
CA GLY A 262 1.81 17.13 -9.32
C GLY A 262 3.12 17.81 -9.71
N GLY A 263 3.13 18.51 -10.83
CA GLY A 263 4.29 19.29 -11.30
C GLY A 263 4.71 20.40 -10.32
N ASP A 264 3.83 20.84 -9.44
CA ASP A 264 4.13 21.77 -8.35
C ASP A 264 4.91 21.11 -7.17
N GLY A 265 5.21 19.80 -7.27
CA GLY A 265 5.89 19.04 -6.23
C GLY A 265 5.02 18.70 -5.03
N ARG A 266 3.68 18.79 -5.16
CA ARG A 266 2.74 18.47 -4.09
C ARG A 266 2.04 17.15 -4.34
N VAL A 267 1.81 16.40 -3.27
CA VAL A 267 1.02 15.17 -3.30
C VAL A 267 -0.40 15.46 -3.79
N ARG A 268 -0.86 14.70 -4.77
CA ARG A 268 -2.26 14.68 -5.23
C ARG A 268 -3.03 13.58 -4.54
N ARG A 269 -2.46 12.40 -4.47
CA ARG A 269 -3.07 11.22 -3.86
C ARG A 269 -2.03 10.29 -3.27
N ILE A 270 -2.39 9.59 -2.19
CA ILE A 270 -1.64 8.47 -1.63
C ILE A 270 -2.58 7.27 -1.54
N TYR A 271 -2.18 6.19 -2.19
CA TYR A 271 -2.81 4.89 -2.09
C TYR A 271 -2.14 4.08 -0.98
N SER A 272 -2.94 3.37 -0.19
CA SER A 272 -2.47 2.39 0.80
C SER A 272 -2.86 1.00 0.32
N GLY A 273 -1.96 0.03 0.45
CA GLY A 273 -2.20 -1.32 -0.07
C GLY A 273 -1.97 -1.44 -1.58
N ALA A 274 -2.44 -2.54 -2.15
CA ALA A 274 -2.35 -2.85 -3.57
C ALA A 274 -3.73 -3.05 -4.23
N ASP A 275 -4.83 -2.61 -3.63
CA ASP A 275 -6.18 -2.89 -4.13
C ASP A 275 -6.69 -1.87 -5.16
N TRP A 276 -5.86 -0.89 -5.53
CA TRP A 276 -6.17 0.08 -6.57
C TRP A 276 -5.84 -0.44 -7.97
N ALA A 277 -6.62 -0.05 -8.97
CA ALA A 277 -6.41 -0.45 -10.35
C ALA A 277 -5.40 0.46 -11.08
N ALA A 278 -4.68 -0.10 -12.07
CA ALA A 278 -3.74 0.69 -12.88
C ALA A 278 -4.43 1.86 -13.61
N GLU A 279 -5.67 1.66 -14.04
CA GLU A 279 -6.51 2.67 -14.67
C GLU A 279 -6.82 3.85 -13.74
N GLU A 280 -6.94 3.59 -12.43
CA GLU A 280 -7.08 4.64 -11.43
C GLU A 280 -5.84 5.51 -11.34
N LEU A 281 -4.66 4.87 -11.29
CA LEU A 281 -3.39 5.59 -11.28
C LEU A 281 -3.23 6.46 -12.55
N VAL A 282 -3.52 5.89 -13.71
CA VAL A 282 -3.46 6.61 -15.00
C VAL A 282 -4.43 7.80 -15.04
N ARG A 283 -5.63 7.65 -14.50
CA ARG A 283 -6.61 8.73 -14.39
C ARG A 283 -6.08 9.87 -13.51
N GLU A 284 -5.56 9.55 -12.32
CA GLU A 284 -4.98 10.54 -11.41
C GLU A 284 -3.78 11.27 -12.04
N LEU A 285 -2.90 10.54 -12.75
CA LEU A 285 -1.78 11.14 -13.48
C LEU A 285 -2.27 12.11 -14.56
N ARG A 286 -3.33 11.75 -15.29
CA ARG A 286 -3.94 12.61 -16.33
C ARG A 286 -4.60 13.85 -15.72
N GLU A 287 -5.25 13.73 -14.59
CA GLU A 287 -5.85 14.84 -13.85
C GLU A 287 -4.77 15.80 -13.31
N ALA A 288 -3.67 15.24 -12.80
CA ALA A 288 -2.55 16.03 -12.29
C ALA A 288 -1.74 16.73 -13.41
N ALA A 289 -1.81 16.24 -14.65
CA ALA A 289 -1.11 16.80 -15.82
C ALA A 289 -1.88 17.93 -16.54
N ARG A 290 -3.10 18.24 -16.12
CA ARG A 290 -3.93 19.35 -16.64
C ARG A 290 -3.57 20.67 -15.96
#